data_0f54cdcc2650aad601db99b2eea0997c
#
_entry.id   0f54cdcc2650aad601db99b2eea0997c
#
_cell.length_a   1.000
_cell.length_b   1.000
_cell.length_c   1.000
_cell.angle_alpha   90.00
_cell.angle_beta   90.00
_cell.angle_gamma   90.00
#
_symmetry.space_group_name_H-M   'P 1'
#
loop_
_entity.id
_entity.type
_entity.pdbx_description
1 polymer ?
#
loop_
_entity_poly.entity_id
_entity_poly.type
_entity_poly.pdbx_seq_one_letter_code
_entity_poly.pdbx_strand_id
1 'polypeptide(L)'
;MEVSTSASLASSQTPAHGVTLKSILIAVVLIPINCYWVIEMEVIRYSGHPVTISLFFNVIFSLLLVIGVNQLLRRFVPSLALVQSELVIVYLMLSIASGITGHDMLEILVPMLGHASRFATPENEWQQLFVPFLPKWLTISDPTLLHGYYEGELPLYTVETLLGWATPVLWWTAFITVLIFGMLCINIIVRKQWIEHEKLSYPIIQLPLQLTETPQNRLFQNKLMWLGFGIAGALALWNGVNFLYPILPELRTRVRSFQIFTESPWNAMGRIPFSLYPFAIGLGFFIPLDLSFSCWFFFWYWRFMRVLGAALGLRSLPRFPYMNEQAAGGYLALCVLAIWASRRHLLHVAQTVVGLNTQQGNTVISASGLSLIHI
;
A
#
# COMPACT_ATOMS: atom_id res chain seq x y z
N MET A 1 50.26 20.38 -28.91
CA MET A 1 49.50 21.60 -28.61
C MET A 1 48.18 21.12 -28.00
N GLU A 2 48.23 20.81 -26.71
CA GLU A 2 47.10 20.29 -25.93
C GLU A 2 46.29 21.49 -25.48
N VAL A 3 45.01 21.48 -25.77
CA VAL A 3 44.03 22.41 -25.19
C VAL A 3 43.18 21.59 -24.24
N SER A 4 43.57 21.73 -22.97
CA SER A 4 42.78 21.27 -21.83
C SER A 4 41.50 22.10 -21.70
N THR A 5 40.36 21.48 -21.93
CA THR A 5 39.05 22.06 -21.56
C THR A 5 38.46 21.25 -20.43
N SER A 6 38.92 21.55 -19.23
CA SER A 6 38.25 21.12 -18.01
C SER A 6 37.03 22.01 -17.77
N ALA A 7 35.91 21.64 -18.40
CA ALA A 7 34.61 22.21 -18.06
C ALA A 7 34.18 21.65 -16.68
N SER A 8 34.37 22.47 -15.68
CA SER A 8 33.83 22.31 -14.34
C SER A 8 32.29 22.17 -14.42
N LEU A 9 31.82 20.95 -14.33
CA LEU A 9 30.43 20.67 -14.00
C LEU A 9 30.24 21.04 -12.51
N ALA A 10 30.06 22.33 -12.25
CA ALA A 10 29.50 22.79 -11.00
C ALA A 10 28.07 22.21 -10.92
N SER A 11 27.91 21.07 -10.29
CA SER A 11 26.64 20.58 -9.83
C SER A 11 26.06 21.63 -8.89
N SER A 12 25.07 22.38 -9.35
CA SER A 12 24.22 23.20 -8.50
C SER A 12 23.50 22.26 -7.54
N GLN A 13 24.14 21.95 -6.43
CA GLN A 13 23.48 21.29 -5.30
C GLN A 13 22.46 22.30 -4.77
N THR A 14 21.22 22.23 -5.26
CA THR A 14 20.08 22.80 -4.55
C THR A 14 20.11 22.21 -3.14
N PRO A 15 20.05 23.05 -2.09
CA PRO A 15 20.07 22.56 -0.73
C PRO A 15 18.92 21.57 -0.57
N ALA A 16 19.22 20.35 -0.20
CA ALA A 16 18.24 19.33 0.13
C ALA A 16 17.50 19.81 1.38
N HIS A 17 16.42 20.55 1.18
CA HIS A 17 15.52 20.87 2.28
C HIS A 17 14.90 19.55 2.73
N GLY A 18 15.30 19.06 3.89
CA GLY A 18 14.73 17.89 4.53
C GLY A 18 13.25 18.07 4.87
N VAL A 19 12.74 17.24 5.75
CA VAL A 19 11.40 17.34 6.31
C VAL A 19 11.18 18.74 6.88
N THR A 20 10.17 19.46 6.38
CA THR A 20 9.83 20.79 6.87
C THR A 20 8.50 20.76 7.62
N LEU A 21 8.33 21.64 8.60
CA LEU A 21 7.06 21.76 9.32
C LEU A 21 5.90 22.07 8.36
N LYS A 22 6.18 22.82 7.28
CA LYS A 22 5.20 23.16 6.25
C LYS A 22 4.63 21.92 5.56
N SER A 23 5.48 20.97 5.13
CA SER A 23 5.02 19.72 4.49
C SER A 23 4.21 18.85 5.45
N ILE A 24 4.63 18.79 6.72
CA ILE A 24 3.91 18.05 7.76
C ILE A 24 2.52 18.65 7.99
N LEU A 25 2.41 19.98 8.15
CA LEU A 25 1.13 20.65 8.38
C LEU A 25 0.16 20.44 7.21
N ILE A 26 0.64 20.56 5.97
CA ILE A 26 -0.19 20.30 4.79
C ILE A 26 -0.68 18.85 4.78
N ALA A 27 0.20 17.89 5.04
CA ALA A 27 -0.20 16.49 5.10
C ALA A 27 -1.22 16.23 6.22
N VAL A 28 -1.01 16.77 7.42
CA VAL A 28 -1.94 16.62 8.56
C VAL A 28 -3.33 17.17 8.23
N VAL A 29 -3.42 18.30 7.52
CA VAL A 29 -4.71 18.86 7.08
C VAL A 29 -5.37 17.97 6.00
N LEU A 30 -4.58 17.36 5.11
CA LEU A 30 -5.11 16.52 4.05
C LEU A 30 -5.48 15.10 4.51
N ILE A 31 -4.87 14.59 5.59
CA ILE A 31 -5.13 13.23 6.10
C ILE A 31 -6.61 12.99 6.40
N PRO A 32 -7.33 13.83 7.16
CA PRO A 32 -8.76 13.60 7.43
C PRO A 32 -9.61 13.55 6.16
N ILE A 33 -9.32 14.41 5.19
CA ILE A 33 -10.04 14.47 3.91
C ILE A 33 -9.78 13.18 3.11
N ASN A 34 -8.53 12.73 3.09
CA ASN A 34 -8.13 11.51 2.40
C ASN A 34 -8.72 10.26 3.08
N CYS A 35 -8.70 10.19 4.41
CA CYS A 35 -9.32 9.09 5.16
C CYS A 35 -10.84 9.03 4.94
N TYR A 36 -11.51 10.18 4.97
CA TYR A 36 -12.94 10.25 4.65
C TYR A 36 -13.23 9.72 3.24
N TRP A 37 -12.40 10.10 2.26
CA TRP A 37 -12.55 9.59 0.89
C TRP A 37 -12.39 8.07 0.81
N VAL A 38 -11.40 7.49 1.50
CA VAL A 38 -11.20 6.03 1.55
C VAL A 38 -12.44 5.33 2.11
N ILE A 39 -12.93 5.77 3.28
CA ILE A 39 -14.11 5.20 3.95
C ILE A 39 -15.36 5.35 3.07
N GLU A 40 -15.56 6.50 2.45
CA GLU A 40 -16.69 6.75 1.55
C GLU A 40 -16.70 5.78 0.37
N MET A 41 -15.54 5.47 -0.19
CA MET A 41 -15.44 4.56 -1.33
C MET A 41 -15.50 3.08 -0.94
N GLU A 42 -14.79 2.70 0.11
CA GLU A 42 -14.61 1.28 0.48
C GLU A 42 -15.77 0.73 1.31
N VAL A 43 -16.31 1.54 2.23
CA VAL A 43 -17.37 1.11 3.17
C VAL A 43 -18.74 1.62 2.74
N ILE A 44 -18.90 2.94 2.61
CA ILE A 44 -20.24 3.55 2.45
C ILE A 44 -20.83 3.26 1.09
N ARG A 45 -20.10 3.55 0.00
CA ARG A 45 -20.59 3.33 -1.38
C ARG A 45 -20.19 2.00 -1.96
N TYR A 46 -19.22 1.34 -1.38
CA TYR A 46 -18.63 0.09 -1.90
C TYR A 46 -18.34 0.16 -3.42
N SER A 47 -17.85 1.30 -3.88
CA SER A 47 -17.67 1.62 -5.29
C SER A 47 -16.29 1.27 -5.83
N GLY A 48 -15.30 1.10 -4.95
CA GLY A 48 -13.94 0.74 -5.28
C GLY A 48 -13.07 0.67 -4.03
N HIS A 49 -11.96 -0.02 -4.15
CA HIS A 49 -11.00 -0.23 -3.06
C HIS A 49 -9.66 0.45 -3.41
N PRO A 50 -9.50 1.76 -3.12
CA PRO A 50 -8.28 2.51 -3.44
C PRO A 50 -7.03 1.94 -2.77
N VAL A 51 -7.18 1.27 -1.64
CA VAL A 51 -6.07 0.77 -0.82
C VAL A 51 -5.65 -0.66 -1.16
N THR A 52 -6.46 -1.42 -1.88
CA THR A 52 -6.12 -2.80 -2.31
C THR A 52 -5.01 -2.84 -3.35
N ILE A 53 -4.73 -1.72 -4.02
CA ILE A 53 -3.73 -1.63 -5.09
C ILE A 53 -2.51 -0.89 -4.56
N SER A 54 -1.33 -1.42 -4.78
CA SER A 54 -0.06 -0.89 -4.26
C SER A 54 0.22 0.58 -4.60
N LEU A 55 -0.38 1.14 -5.64
CA LEU A 55 -0.33 2.55 -5.97
C LEU A 55 -1.69 3.18 -5.69
N PHE A 56 -1.83 3.80 -4.54
CA PHE A 56 -3.10 4.37 -4.07
C PHE A 56 -3.53 5.54 -4.94
N PHE A 57 -4.54 5.33 -5.78
CA PHE A 57 -4.98 6.36 -6.74
C PHE A 57 -5.55 7.62 -6.07
N ASN A 58 -6.17 7.49 -4.89
CA ASN A 58 -6.64 8.61 -4.08
C ASN A 58 -5.47 9.50 -3.65
N VAL A 59 -4.33 8.90 -3.27
CA VAL A 59 -3.12 9.64 -2.88
C VAL A 59 -2.46 10.29 -4.09
N ILE A 60 -2.39 9.58 -5.22
CA ILE A 60 -1.87 10.16 -6.47
C ILE A 60 -2.72 11.34 -6.93
N PHE A 61 -4.05 11.22 -6.85
CA PHE A 61 -4.95 12.33 -7.20
C PHE A 61 -4.76 13.52 -6.24
N SER A 62 -4.69 13.27 -4.93
CA SER A 62 -4.42 14.30 -3.92
C SER A 62 -3.07 14.98 -4.17
N LEU A 63 -2.04 14.20 -4.51
CA LEU A 63 -0.73 14.74 -4.88
C LEU A 63 -0.81 15.63 -6.12
N LEU A 64 -1.56 15.23 -7.16
CA LEU A 64 -1.77 16.06 -8.35
C LEU A 64 -2.45 17.39 -8.02
N LEU A 65 -3.45 17.38 -7.14
CA LEU A 65 -4.08 18.63 -6.68
C LEU A 65 -3.09 19.53 -5.94
N VAL A 66 -2.29 18.95 -5.03
CA VAL A 66 -1.24 19.68 -4.30
C VAL A 66 -0.20 20.27 -5.26
N ILE A 67 0.22 19.51 -6.27
CA ILE A 67 1.14 19.99 -7.32
C ILE A 67 0.51 21.14 -8.11
N GLY A 68 -0.77 21.03 -8.48
CA GLY A 68 -1.50 22.10 -9.18
C GLY A 68 -1.53 23.38 -8.36
N VAL A 69 -1.91 23.28 -7.08
CA VAL A 69 -1.88 24.43 -6.14
C VAL A 69 -0.47 24.97 -5.98
N ASN A 70 0.53 24.09 -5.88
CA ASN A 70 1.94 24.46 -5.75
C ASN A 70 2.46 25.24 -6.98
N GLN A 71 2.00 24.92 -8.18
CA GLN A 71 2.33 25.70 -9.38
C GLN A 71 1.75 27.12 -9.32
N LEU A 72 0.52 27.26 -8.82
CA LEU A 72 -0.08 28.58 -8.59
C LEU A 72 0.70 29.35 -7.52
N LEU A 73 1.06 28.69 -6.41
CA LEU A 73 1.87 29.31 -5.34
C LEU A 73 3.23 29.77 -5.87
N ARG A 74 3.91 28.97 -6.69
CA ARG A 74 5.18 29.38 -7.31
C ARG A 74 5.07 30.63 -8.15
N ARG A 75 3.88 30.86 -8.77
CA ARG A 75 3.65 32.06 -9.58
C ARG A 75 3.31 33.29 -8.75
N PHE A 76 2.52 33.14 -7.69
CA PHE A 76 1.98 34.27 -6.92
C PHE A 76 2.67 34.50 -5.58
N VAL A 77 3.09 33.43 -4.89
CA VAL A 77 3.71 33.47 -3.56
C VAL A 77 4.85 32.42 -3.48
N PRO A 78 6.00 32.67 -4.14
CA PRO A 78 7.08 31.66 -4.25
C PRO A 78 7.63 31.18 -2.91
N SER A 79 7.55 32.01 -1.85
CA SER A 79 8.01 31.65 -0.50
C SER A 79 7.21 30.51 0.15
N LEU A 80 5.96 30.32 -0.23
CA LEU A 80 5.10 29.26 0.26
C LEU A 80 5.19 28.00 -0.61
N ALA A 81 5.82 28.07 -1.79
CA ALA A 81 5.90 26.94 -2.69
C ALA A 81 6.70 25.78 -2.08
N LEU A 82 6.20 24.56 -2.36
CA LEU A 82 6.82 23.31 -1.92
C LEU A 82 7.94 22.90 -2.88
N VAL A 83 9.02 22.36 -2.33
CA VAL A 83 10.08 21.68 -3.09
C VAL A 83 9.75 20.19 -3.25
N GLN A 84 10.52 19.49 -4.09
CA GLN A 84 10.28 18.07 -4.40
C GLN A 84 10.23 17.21 -3.13
N SER A 85 11.19 17.34 -2.23
CA SER A 85 11.24 16.59 -0.97
C SER A 85 10.00 16.80 -0.09
N GLU A 86 9.47 18.01 -0.04
CA GLU A 86 8.26 18.34 0.71
C GLU A 86 7.01 17.67 0.09
N LEU A 87 6.91 17.65 -1.24
CA LEU A 87 5.83 16.96 -1.96
C LEU A 87 5.87 15.44 -1.74
N VAL A 88 7.07 14.85 -1.74
CA VAL A 88 7.27 13.41 -1.45
C VAL A 88 6.85 13.10 -0.01
N ILE A 89 7.13 13.97 0.95
CA ILE A 89 6.70 13.78 2.35
C ILE A 89 5.16 13.81 2.44
N VAL A 90 4.51 14.75 1.78
CA VAL A 90 3.03 14.78 1.72
C VAL A 90 2.49 13.48 1.13
N TYR A 91 3.07 13.01 0.02
CA TYR A 91 2.71 11.73 -0.60
C TYR A 91 2.87 10.54 0.37
N LEU A 92 4.01 10.44 1.06
CA LEU A 92 4.29 9.36 2.00
C LEU A 92 3.32 9.37 3.19
N MET A 93 3.07 10.53 3.77
CA MET A 93 2.13 10.65 4.90
C MET A 93 0.70 10.28 4.49
N LEU A 94 0.24 10.71 3.33
CA LEU A 94 -1.08 10.33 2.81
C LEU A 94 -1.15 8.84 2.46
N SER A 95 -0.07 8.24 1.93
CA SER A 95 0.00 6.81 1.64
C SER A 95 -0.09 5.97 2.92
N ILE A 96 0.65 6.32 3.95
CA ILE A 96 0.60 5.63 5.25
C ILE A 96 -0.81 5.78 5.86
N ALA A 97 -1.38 6.98 5.84
CA ALA A 97 -2.72 7.22 6.36
C ALA A 97 -3.79 6.41 5.60
N SER A 98 -3.69 6.32 4.26
CA SER A 98 -4.59 5.49 3.45
C SER A 98 -4.46 4.02 3.80
N GLY A 99 -3.23 3.49 3.93
CA GLY A 99 -3.00 2.09 4.27
C GLY A 99 -3.51 1.73 5.67
N ILE A 100 -3.44 2.66 6.63
CA ILE A 100 -4.00 2.46 7.98
C ILE A 100 -5.53 2.51 7.94
N THR A 101 -6.10 3.47 7.22
CA THR A 101 -7.57 3.69 7.20
C THR A 101 -8.30 2.60 6.46
N GLY A 102 -7.71 2.03 5.41
CA GLY A 102 -8.41 1.20 4.45
C GLY A 102 -8.78 -0.20 4.93
N HIS A 103 -9.29 -0.97 3.98
CA HIS A 103 -9.93 -2.27 4.14
C HIS A 103 -9.10 -3.31 4.91
N ASP A 104 -7.80 -3.28 4.77
CA ASP A 104 -6.94 -4.31 5.38
C ASP A 104 -6.58 -3.99 6.84
N MET A 105 -6.99 -2.85 7.40
CA MET A 105 -6.65 -2.47 8.76
C MET A 105 -7.84 -1.89 9.56
N LEU A 106 -8.09 -0.57 9.54
CA LEU A 106 -9.10 0.04 10.43
C LEU A 106 -10.52 -0.35 10.05
N GLU A 107 -10.83 -0.53 8.77
CA GLU A 107 -12.17 -0.93 8.33
C GLU A 107 -12.58 -2.33 8.79
N ILE A 108 -11.60 -3.21 9.04
CA ILE A 108 -11.85 -4.52 9.67
C ILE A 108 -11.74 -4.44 11.19
N LEU A 109 -10.71 -3.75 11.69
CA LEU A 109 -10.42 -3.71 13.11
C LEU A 109 -11.56 -3.07 13.92
N VAL A 110 -12.06 -1.91 13.47
CA VAL A 110 -13.08 -1.17 14.25
C VAL A 110 -14.37 -1.99 14.43
N PRO A 111 -14.98 -2.58 13.39
CA PRO A 111 -16.12 -3.49 13.58
C PRO A 111 -15.80 -4.69 14.46
N MET A 112 -14.60 -5.25 14.38
CA MET A 112 -14.21 -6.41 15.16
C MET A 112 -14.18 -6.13 16.68
N LEU A 113 -13.92 -4.90 17.11
CA LEU A 113 -13.82 -4.56 18.53
C LEU A 113 -15.10 -4.92 19.32
N GLY A 114 -16.25 -4.78 18.70
CA GLY A 114 -17.54 -5.09 19.31
C GLY A 114 -18.24 -6.33 18.78
N HIS A 115 -17.71 -6.96 17.71
CA HIS A 115 -18.40 -8.00 16.96
C HIS A 115 -18.84 -9.17 17.84
N ALA A 116 -17.94 -9.71 18.65
CA ALA A 116 -18.20 -10.86 19.48
C ALA A 116 -19.31 -10.60 20.50
N SER A 117 -19.32 -9.42 21.15
CA SER A 117 -20.36 -9.04 22.11
C SER A 117 -21.69 -8.68 21.46
N ARG A 118 -21.65 -8.04 20.27
CA ARG A 118 -22.85 -7.61 19.55
C ARG A 118 -23.64 -8.76 18.94
N PHE A 119 -22.95 -9.77 18.40
CA PHE A 119 -23.55 -10.90 17.69
C PHE A 119 -23.59 -12.20 18.51
N ALA A 120 -23.34 -12.12 19.82
CA ALA A 120 -23.57 -13.24 20.71
C ALA A 120 -25.06 -13.51 20.83
N THR A 121 -25.49 -14.74 20.51
CA THR A 121 -26.88 -15.21 20.62
C THR A 121 -26.93 -16.49 21.44
N PRO A 122 -28.15 -16.89 21.99
CA PRO A 122 -28.30 -18.16 22.64
C PRO A 122 -27.89 -19.36 21.80
N GLU A 123 -28.07 -19.28 20.45
CA GLU A 123 -27.79 -20.38 19.53
C GLU A 123 -26.31 -20.57 19.27
N ASN A 124 -25.52 -19.50 19.27
CA ASN A 124 -24.08 -19.58 19.04
C ASN A 124 -23.26 -19.69 20.32
N GLU A 125 -23.88 -19.49 21.47
CA GLU A 125 -23.29 -19.62 22.82
C GLU A 125 -22.01 -18.79 23.02
N TRP A 126 -21.72 -17.79 22.18
CA TRP A 126 -20.48 -16.99 22.29
C TRP A 126 -20.30 -16.32 23.64
N GLN A 127 -21.40 -15.88 24.25
CA GLN A 127 -21.37 -15.26 25.58
C GLN A 127 -20.83 -16.20 26.68
N GLN A 128 -20.92 -17.51 26.46
CA GLN A 128 -20.46 -18.52 27.41
C GLN A 128 -19.10 -19.10 27.00
N LEU A 129 -18.87 -19.29 25.67
CA LEU A 129 -17.71 -19.98 25.15
C LEU A 129 -16.45 -19.12 25.21
N PHE A 130 -16.47 -17.87 24.77
CA PHE A 130 -15.22 -17.10 24.63
C PHE A 130 -15.32 -15.60 24.98
N VAL A 131 -16.50 -14.97 24.92
CA VAL A 131 -16.65 -13.52 25.23
C VAL A 131 -16.11 -13.14 26.59
N PRO A 132 -16.28 -13.95 27.66
CA PRO A 132 -15.73 -13.63 29.00
C PRO A 132 -14.20 -13.62 29.04
N PHE A 133 -13.55 -14.30 28.11
CA PHE A 133 -12.08 -14.39 28.01
C PHE A 133 -11.46 -13.31 27.15
N LEU A 134 -12.27 -12.50 26.43
CA LEU A 134 -11.76 -11.39 25.63
C LEU A 134 -11.21 -10.28 26.52
N PRO A 135 -10.04 -9.71 26.19
CA PRO A 135 -9.47 -8.61 26.95
C PRO A 135 -10.36 -7.35 26.88
N LYS A 136 -10.94 -6.93 28.00
CA LYS A 136 -11.82 -5.76 28.06
C LYS A 136 -11.16 -4.45 27.64
N TRP A 137 -9.85 -4.38 27.68
CA TRP A 137 -9.08 -3.22 27.26
C TRP A 137 -8.84 -3.16 25.74
N LEU A 138 -9.10 -4.27 25.00
CA LEU A 138 -9.00 -4.36 23.56
C LEU A 138 -10.34 -4.43 22.84
N THR A 139 -11.43 -4.68 23.55
CA THR A 139 -12.76 -4.92 22.99
C THR A 139 -13.80 -4.02 23.64
N ILE A 140 -14.95 -3.89 22.98
CA ILE A 140 -16.12 -3.14 23.48
C ILE A 140 -17.24 -4.14 23.75
N SER A 141 -17.79 -4.11 24.95
CA SER A 141 -18.89 -4.98 25.35
C SER A 141 -20.13 -4.23 25.85
N ASP A 142 -20.07 -2.91 25.96
CA ASP A 142 -21.21 -2.09 26.39
C ASP A 142 -22.31 -2.10 25.32
N PRO A 143 -23.53 -2.58 25.65
CA PRO A 143 -24.62 -2.70 24.68
C PRO A 143 -25.04 -1.35 24.07
N THR A 144 -24.99 -0.26 24.88
CA THR A 144 -25.39 1.08 24.43
C THR A 144 -24.42 1.62 23.35
N LEU A 145 -23.10 1.48 23.60
CA LEU A 145 -22.06 1.89 22.67
C LEU A 145 -22.13 1.06 21.39
N LEU A 146 -22.37 -0.26 21.51
CA LEU A 146 -22.48 -1.15 20.35
C LEU A 146 -23.74 -0.87 19.54
N HIS A 147 -24.89 -0.60 20.21
CA HIS A 147 -26.11 -0.19 19.52
C HIS A 147 -25.86 1.08 18.69
N GLY A 148 -25.26 2.11 19.31
CA GLY A 148 -24.95 3.34 18.62
C GLY A 148 -24.00 3.18 17.43
N TYR A 149 -23.02 2.27 17.52
CA TYR A 149 -22.09 2.01 16.44
C TYR A 149 -22.73 1.24 15.26
N TYR A 150 -23.49 0.17 15.55
CA TYR A 150 -24.04 -0.71 14.51
C TYR A 150 -25.38 -0.24 13.93
N GLU A 151 -26.20 0.45 14.69
CA GLU A 151 -27.55 0.87 14.29
C GLU A 151 -27.67 2.39 14.11
N GLY A 152 -26.70 3.16 14.62
CA GLY A 152 -26.74 4.61 14.64
C GLY A 152 -27.53 5.16 15.83
N GLU A 153 -28.07 6.38 15.69
CA GLU A 153 -28.90 7.08 16.66
C GLU A 153 -28.19 7.60 17.94
N LEU A 154 -26.90 7.27 18.13
CA LEU A 154 -26.12 7.85 19.24
C LEU A 154 -25.08 8.85 18.68
N PRO A 155 -25.02 10.06 19.27
CA PRO A 155 -24.02 11.04 18.88
C PRO A 155 -22.62 10.57 19.29
N LEU A 156 -21.70 10.55 18.36
CA LEU A 156 -20.30 10.15 18.58
C LEU A 156 -19.60 11.05 19.62
N TYR A 157 -19.95 12.33 19.64
CA TYR A 157 -19.26 13.36 20.43
C TYR A 157 -19.80 13.57 21.84
N THR A 158 -20.47 12.58 22.42
CA THR A 158 -20.79 12.59 23.85
C THR A 158 -19.58 12.12 24.67
N VAL A 159 -19.46 12.63 25.88
CA VAL A 159 -18.37 12.24 26.78
C VAL A 159 -18.42 10.73 27.07
N GLU A 160 -19.61 10.16 27.23
CA GLU A 160 -19.81 8.73 27.48
C GLU A 160 -19.31 7.87 26.32
N THR A 161 -19.69 8.22 25.09
CA THR A 161 -19.25 7.51 23.90
C THR A 161 -17.72 7.61 23.73
N LEU A 162 -17.17 8.83 23.86
CA LEU A 162 -15.73 9.03 23.72
C LEU A 162 -14.93 8.27 24.78
N LEU A 163 -15.34 8.29 26.02
CA LEU A 163 -14.65 7.54 27.09
C LEU A 163 -14.80 6.04 26.94
N GLY A 164 -15.96 5.55 26.49
CA GLY A 164 -16.21 4.14 26.28
C GLY A 164 -15.32 3.55 25.15
N TRP A 165 -15.07 4.32 24.09
CA TRP A 165 -14.18 3.93 23.00
C TRP A 165 -12.69 4.24 23.27
N ALA A 166 -12.38 5.15 24.19
CA ALA A 166 -11.02 5.64 24.40
C ALA A 166 -10.02 4.52 24.73
N THR A 167 -10.39 3.61 25.64
CA THR A 167 -9.46 2.56 26.09
C THR A 167 -9.03 1.64 24.95
N PRO A 168 -9.91 0.95 24.20
CA PRO A 168 -9.49 0.09 23.10
C PRO A 168 -8.82 0.89 21.99
N VAL A 169 -9.28 2.10 21.65
CA VAL A 169 -8.67 2.95 20.62
C VAL A 169 -7.23 3.31 21.00
N LEU A 170 -6.96 3.71 22.22
CA LEU A 170 -5.60 4.05 22.67
C LEU A 170 -4.66 2.84 22.60
N TRP A 171 -5.10 1.67 23.06
CA TRP A 171 -4.28 0.45 23.02
C TRP A 171 -3.98 0.00 21.57
N TRP A 172 -4.99 0.00 20.70
CA TRP A 172 -4.79 -0.35 19.31
C TRP A 172 -3.93 0.69 18.57
N THR A 173 -4.10 1.98 18.88
CA THR A 173 -3.24 3.04 18.34
C THR A 173 -1.78 2.83 18.77
N ALA A 174 -1.54 2.51 20.05
CA ALA A 174 -0.20 2.20 20.53
C ALA A 174 0.40 0.98 19.81
N PHE A 175 -0.38 -0.10 19.66
CA PHE A 175 0.05 -1.30 18.94
C PHE A 175 0.41 -1.00 17.48
N ILE A 176 -0.46 -0.30 16.75
CA ILE A 176 -0.24 0.10 15.35
C ILE A 176 1.00 0.97 15.23
N THR A 177 1.19 1.91 16.16
CA THR A 177 2.37 2.79 16.18
C THR A 177 3.65 1.98 16.36
N VAL A 178 3.68 1.05 17.31
CA VAL A 178 4.84 0.17 17.53
C VAL A 178 5.10 -0.71 16.31
N LEU A 179 4.06 -1.24 15.68
CA LEU A 179 4.18 -2.06 14.47
C LEU A 179 4.81 -1.25 13.32
N ILE A 180 4.27 -0.05 13.03
CA ILE A 180 4.79 0.82 11.96
C ILE A 180 6.22 1.25 12.27
N PHE A 181 6.52 1.59 13.53
CA PHE A 181 7.87 1.94 13.94
C PHE A 181 8.84 0.77 13.75
N GLY A 182 8.44 -0.45 14.12
CA GLY A 182 9.21 -1.67 13.88
C GLY A 182 9.47 -1.91 12.39
N MET A 183 8.45 -1.75 11.54
CA MET A 183 8.59 -1.83 10.08
C MET A 183 9.56 -0.77 9.54
N LEU A 184 9.49 0.47 10.03
CA LEU A 184 10.42 1.54 9.67
C LEU A 184 11.86 1.19 10.06
N CYS A 185 12.08 0.67 11.26
CA CYS A 185 13.40 0.24 11.71
C CYS A 185 13.99 -0.86 10.82
N ILE A 186 13.18 -1.87 10.47
CA ILE A 186 13.59 -2.94 9.54
C ILE A 186 13.97 -2.34 8.19
N ASN A 187 13.14 -1.46 7.63
CA ASN A 187 13.42 -0.81 6.34
C ASN A 187 14.73 -0.01 6.37
N ILE A 188 15.01 0.71 7.46
CA ILE A 188 16.27 1.45 7.62
C ILE A 188 17.47 0.49 7.63
N ILE A 189 17.37 -0.64 8.33
CA ILE A 189 18.45 -1.64 8.41
C ILE A 189 18.74 -2.25 7.03
N VAL A 190 17.70 -2.65 6.29
CA VAL A 190 17.88 -3.35 5.01
C VAL A 190 18.08 -2.41 3.82
N ARG A 191 17.78 -1.12 3.96
CA ARG A 191 17.80 -0.11 2.89
C ARG A 191 19.11 -0.12 2.10
N LYS A 192 20.26 -0.11 2.77
CA LYS A 192 21.58 -0.09 2.11
C LYS A 192 21.78 -1.34 1.25
N GLN A 193 21.40 -2.49 1.76
CA GLN A 193 21.48 -3.76 1.04
C GLN A 193 20.62 -3.72 -0.23
N TRP A 194 19.38 -3.27 -0.14
CA TRP A 194 18.44 -3.25 -1.25
C TRP A 194 18.77 -2.23 -2.34
N ILE A 195 19.28 -1.05 -1.96
CA ILE A 195 19.58 0.03 -2.90
C ILE A 195 20.95 -0.18 -3.56
N GLU A 196 21.99 -0.48 -2.78
CA GLU A 196 23.37 -0.50 -3.29
C GLU A 196 23.78 -1.86 -3.85
N HIS A 197 23.33 -2.97 -3.23
CA HIS A 197 23.75 -4.33 -3.61
C HIS A 197 22.74 -5.02 -4.51
N GLU A 198 21.46 -5.05 -4.14
CA GLU A 198 20.42 -5.75 -4.88
C GLU A 198 19.81 -4.90 -5.99
N LYS A 199 19.94 -3.57 -5.91
CA LYS A 199 19.46 -2.60 -6.90
C LYS A 199 18.00 -2.83 -7.31
N LEU A 200 17.12 -2.97 -6.32
CA LEU A 200 15.70 -3.22 -6.56
C LEU A 200 15.06 -2.08 -7.35
N SER A 201 14.18 -2.42 -8.29
CA SER A 201 13.63 -1.47 -9.27
C SER A 201 12.53 -0.53 -8.75
N TYR A 202 11.92 -0.78 -7.59
CA TYR A 202 10.85 0.01 -6.97
C TYR A 202 9.82 0.63 -7.95
N PRO A 203 9.08 -0.17 -8.72
CA PRO A 203 8.21 0.36 -9.79
C PRO A 203 7.11 1.28 -9.28
N ILE A 204 6.63 1.08 -8.04
CA ILE A 204 5.50 1.83 -7.45
C ILE A 204 5.85 3.29 -7.22
N ILE A 205 7.10 3.61 -6.85
CA ILE A 205 7.52 4.99 -6.53
C ILE A 205 7.91 5.81 -7.75
N GLN A 206 8.05 5.19 -8.92
CA GLN A 206 8.46 5.91 -10.14
C GLN A 206 7.48 7.02 -10.51
N LEU A 207 6.18 6.76 -10.45
CA LEU A 207 5.17 7.76 -10.79
C LEU A 207 5.16 8.94 -9.81
N PRO A 208 5.10 8.76 -8.48
CA PRO A 208 5.17 9.87 -7.53
C PRO A 208 6.45 10.70 -7.66
N LEU A 209 7.60 10.06 -7.89
CA LEU A 209 8.86 10.78 -8.07
C LEU A 209 8.86 11.63 -9.34
N GLN A 210 8.41 11.09 -10.47
CA GLN A 210 8.32 11.85 -11.72
C GLN A 210 7.29 12.99 -11.64
N LEU A 211 6.17 12.80 -10.91
CA LEU A 211 5.19 13.86 -10.69
C LEU A 211 5.76 15.02 -9.86
N THR A 212 6.61 14.72 -8.89
CA THR A 212 7.19 15.72 -7.97
C THR A 212 8.49 16.34 -8.50
N GLU A 213 9.09 15.78 -9.56
CA GLU A 213 10.36 16.25 -10.12
C GLU A 213 10.26 17.68 -10.64
N THR A 214 11.33 18.47 -10.43
CA THR A 214 11.42 19.86 -10.92
C THR A 214 12.55 19.98 -11.93
N PRO A 215 12.29 20.57 -13.13
CA PRO A 215 11.03 21.18 -13.55
C PRO A 215 9.98 20.14 -13.91
N GLN A 216 8.80 20.27 -13.34
CA GLN A 216 7.65 19.37 -13.48
C GLN A 216 7.17 19.17 -14.92
N ASN A 217 7.77 19.90 -15.86
CA ASN A 217 7.28 19.94 -17.24
C ASN A 217 7.60 18.68 -18.06
N ARG A 218 8.59 17.85 -17.68
CA ARG A 218 8.99 16.69 -18.50
C ARG A 218 7.88 15.67 -18.66
N LEU A 219 7.24 15.26 -17.55
CA LEU A 219 6.15 14.29 -17.60
C LEU A 219 4.94 14.85 -18.34
N PHE A 220 4.51 16.08 -18.00
CA PHE A 220 3.34 16.71 -18.61
C PHE A 220 3.56 17.17 -20.06
N GLN A 221 4.79 17.28 -20.53
CA GLN A 221 5.14 17.53 -21.94
C GLN A 221 5.16 16.27 -22.78
N ASN A 222 5.15 15.09 -22.16
CA ASN A 222 5.22 13.82 -22.87
C ASN A 222 3.85 13.49 -23.51
N LYS A 223 3.81 13.48 -24.86
CA LYS A 223 2.60 13.16 -25.62
C LYS A 223 2.10 11.74 -25.37
N LEU A 224 2.99 10.78 -25.12
CA LEU A 224 2.62 9.39 -24.82
C LEU A 224 1.93 9.28 -23.47
N MET A 225 2.35 10.07 -22.47
CA MET A 225 1.66 10.16 -21.17
C MET A 225 0.21 10.62 -21.36
N TRP A 226 0.00 11.69 -22.15
CA TRP A 226 -1.36 12.18 -22.42
C TRP A 226 -2.20 11.21 -23.23
N LEU A 227 -1.58 10.47 -24.16
CA LEU A 227 -2.26 9.41 -24.91
C LEU A 227 -2.73 8.28 -23.96
N GLY A 228 -1.85 7.77 -23.09
CA GLY A 228 -2.20 6.74 -22.12
C GLY A 228 -3.26 7.21 -21.13
N PHE A 229 -3.11 8.44 -20.60
CA PHE A 229 -4.11 9.06 -19.73
C PHE A 229 -5.46 9.22 -20.43
N GLY A 230 -5.44 9.65 -21.69
CA GLY A 230 -6.65 9.82 -22.50
C GLY A 230 -7.38 8.50 -22.75
N ILE A 231 -6.66 7.43 -23.09
CA ILE A 231 -7.25 6.10 -23.29
C ILE A 231 -7.87 5.59 -21.98
N ALA A 232 -7.11 5.61 -20.89
CA ALA A 232 -7.58 5.13 -19.59
C ALA A 232 -8.75 5.99 -19.07
N GLY A 233 -8.66 7.31 -19.22
CA GLY A 233 -9.70 8.25 -18.83
C GLY A 233 -10.98 8.08 -19.65
N ALA A 234 -10.87 7.89 -20.96
CA ALA A 234 -12.02 7.64 -21.83
C ALA A 234 -12.75 6.34 -21.45
N LEU A 235 -12.00 5.27 -21.17
CA LEU A 235 -12.57 4.00 -20.69
C LEU A 235 -13.29 4.17 -19.33
N ALA A 236 -12.66 4.87 -18.40
CA ALA A 236 -13.24 5.13 -17.08
C ALA A 236 -14.49 5.99 -17.17
N LEU A 237 -14.46 7.08 -17.95
CA LEU A 237 -15.60 7.96 -18.18
C LEU A 237 -16.75 7.23 -18.86
N TRP A 238 -16.47 6.43 -19.89
CA TRP A 238 -17.49 5.63 -20.57
C TRP A 238 -18.19 4.68 -19.61
N ASN A 239 -17.42 3.95 -18.80
CA ASN A 239 -18.00 3.04 -17.81
C ASN A 239 -18.75 3.79 -16.68
N GLY A 240 -18.32 5.00 -16.33
CA GLY A 240 -19.04 5.88 -15.43
C GLY A 240 -20.39 6.35 -16.02
N VAL A 241 -20.41 6.67 -17.30
CA VAL A 241 -21.67 7.02 -18.00
C VAL A 241 -22.58 5.79 -18.13
N ASN A 242 -22.03 4.61 -18.43
CA ASN A 242 -22.81 3.37 -18.41
C ASN A 242 -23.44 3.09 -17.04
N PHE A 243 -22.71 3.36 -15.94
CA PHE A 243 -23.26 3.22 -14.59
C PHE A 243 -24.49 4.11 -14.35
N LEU A 244 -24.46 5.34 -14.87
CA LEU A 244 -25.61 6.28 -14.79
C LEU A 244 -26.71 5.94 -15.79
N TYR A 245 -26.32 5.46 -16.97
CA TYR A 245 -27.23 5.14 -18.07
C TYR A 245 -26.98 3.70 -18.56
N PRO A 246 -27.59 2.67 -17.92
CA PRO A 246 -27.35 1.24 -18.22
C PRO A 246 -27.73 0.80 -19.63
N ILE A 247 -28.37 1.66 -20.41
CA ILE A 247 -28.71 1.39 -21.82
C ILE A 247 -27.47 1.36 -22.73
N LEU A 248 -26.39 2.00 -22.31
CA LEU A 248 -25.12 2.00 -23.02
C LEU A 248 -24.33 0.70 -22.74
N PRO A 249 -23.61 0.13 -23.71
CA PRO A 249 -22.82 -1.07 -23.46
C PRO A 249 -21.61 -0.76 -22.54
N GLU A 250 -21.38 -1.61 -21.54
CA GLU A 250 -20.21 -1.55 -20.69
C GLU A 250 -18.94 -1.94 -21.48
N LEU A 251 -17.92 -1.11 -21.44
CA LEU A 251 -16.56 -1.47 -21.90
C LEU A 251 -15.84 -2.21 -20.77
N ARG A 252 -16.02 -3.51 -20.75
CA ARG A 252 -15.63 -4.36 -19.62
C ARG A 252 -14.13 -4.52 -19.52
N THR A 253 -13.52 -3.75 -18.63
CA THR A 253 -12.11 -3.88 -18.20
C THR A 253 -11.95 -4.75 -16.95
N ARG A 254 -13.05 -4.98 -16.22
CA ARG A 254 -13.08 -5.76 -14.97
C ARG A 254 -12.81 -7.24 -15.20
N VAL A 255 -12.45 -7.93 -14.13
CA VAL A 255 -12.16 -9.37 -14.16
C VAL A 255 -13.33 -10.15 -14.71
N ARG A 256 -13.08 -10.94 -15.73
CA ARG A 256 -13.99 -11.98 -16.24
C ARG A 256 -13.37 -13.33 -15.99
N SER A 257 -14.20 -14.29 -15.63
CA SER A 257 -13.77 -15.67 -15.44
C SER A 257 -14.36 -16.55 -16.53
N PHE A 258 -13.50 -17.14 -17.33
CA PHE A 258 -13.89 -18.05 -18.42
C PHE A 258 -13.68 -19.50 -17.99
N GLN A 259 -14.68 -20.32 -18.15
CA GLN A 259 -14.53 -21.77 -18.02
C GLN A 259 -14.36 -22.35 -19.42
N ILE A 260 -13.12 -22.64 -19.78
CA ILE A 260 -12.75 -23.10 -21.14
C ILE A 260 -13.00 -24.60 -21.25
N PHE A 261 -12.75 -25.37 -20.20
CA PHE A 261 -12.82 -26.82 -20.19
C PHE A 261 -13.97 -27.30 -19.29
N THR A 262 -14.82 -28.14 -19.83
CA THR A 262 -16.00 -28.71 -19.14
C THR A 262 -15.81 -30.16 -18.72
N GLU A 263 -14.93 -30.90 -19.41
CA GLU A 263 -14.71 -32.33 -19.20
C GLU A 263 -13.53 -32.63 -18.27
N SER A 264 -13.65 -33.75 -17.55
CA SER A 264 -12.56 -34.26 -16.69
C SER A 264 -11.40 -34.80 -17.53
N PRO A 265 -10.14 -34.61 -17.12
CA PRO A 265 -9.66 -33.96 -15.91
C PRO A 265 -9.51 -32.42 -16.05
N TRP A 266 -9.65 -31.88 -17.26
CA TRP A 266 -9.38 -30.50 -17.61
C TRP A 266 -10.30 -29.49 -16.91
N ASN A 267 -11.54 -29.89 -16.59
CA ASN A 267 -12.44 -29.04 -15.82
C ASN A 267 -11.92 -28.68 -14.43
N ALA A 268 -10.94 -29.42 -13.90
CA ALA A 268 -10.26 -29.12 -12.65
C ALA A 268 -9.40 -27.85 -12.72
N MET A 269 -9.04 -27.39 -13.91
CA MET A 269 -8.37 -26.09 -14.13
C MET A 269 -9.22 -24.94 -13.58
N GLY A 270 -10.56 -25.09 -13.58
CA GLY A 270 -11.49 -24.11 -13.09
C GLY A 270 -11.62 -22.91 -14.02
N ARG A 271 -12.24 -21.85 -13.52
CA ARG A 271 -12.39 -20.61 -14.28
C ARG A 271 -11.08 -19.85 -14.36
N ILE A 272 -10.72 -19.39 -15.55
CA ILE A 272 -9.53 -18.58 -15.81
C ILE A 272 -9.93 -17.11 -15.75
N PRO A 273 -9.42 -16.33 -14.78
CA PRO A 273 -9.68 -14.91 -14.69
C PRO A 273 -8.87 -14.15 -15.75
N PHE A 274 -9.52 -13.20 -16.39
CA PHE A 274 -8.91 -12.29 -17.35
C PHE A 274 -9.41 -10.87 -17.09
N SER A 275 -8.53 -9.90 -17.14
CA SER A 275 -8.86 -8.48 -16.96
C SER A 275 -7.93 -7.60 -17.78
N LEU A 276 -8.43 -6.41 -18.17
CA LEU A 276 -7.69 -5.39 -18.91
C LEU A 276 -7.71 -4.07 -18.14
N TYR A 277 -7.19 -4.10 -16.91
CA TYR A 277 -7.04 -2.87 -16.13
C TYR A 277 -5.88 -2.02 -16.68
N PRO A 278 -6.12 -0.79 -17.17
CA PRO A 278 -5.07 0.05 -17.74
C PRO A 278 -3.91 0.30 -16.77
N PHE A 279 -4.20 0.51 -15.48
CA PHE A 279 -3.17 0.71 -14.47
C PHE A 279 -2.30 -0.56 -14.27
N ALA A 280 -2.89 -1.75 -14.31
CA ALA A 280 -2.16 -3.01 -14.14
C ALA A 280 -1.22 -3.26 -15.34
N ILE A 281 -1.64 -2.88 -16.55
CA ILE A 281 -0.80 -2.91 -17.75
C ILE A 281 0.37 -1.95 -17.58
N GLY A 282 0.11 -0.73 -17.11
CA GLY A 282 1.14 0.27 -16.86
C GLY A 282 2.16 -0.16 -15.78
N LEU A 283 1.69 -0.69 -14.65
CA LEU A 283 2.57 -1.23 -13.62
C LEU A 283 3.36 -2.45 -14.11
N GLY A 284 2.73 -3.33 -14.90
CA GLY A 284 3.37 -4.50 -15.47
C GLY A 284 4.58 -4.15 -16.37
N PHE A 285 4.56 -2.97 -17.00
CA PHE A 285 5.70 -2.48 -17.78
C PHE A 285 6.93 -2.15 -16.90
N PHE A 286 6.75 -1.73 -15.66
CA PHE A 286 7.84 -1.43 -14.74
C PHE A 286 8.34 -2.65 -13.95
N ILE A 287 7.62 -3.77 -13.98
CA ILE A 287 8.01 -4.99 -13.28
C ILE A 287 9.18 -5.65 -14.04
N PRO A 288 10.24 -6.11 -13.35
CA PRO A 288 11.31 -6.89 -13.96
C PRO A 288 10.77 -8.11 -14.72
N LEU A 289 11.39 -8.43 -15.85
CA LEU A 289 10.90 -9.47 -16.75
C LEU A 289 10.89 -10.87 -16.11
N ASP A 290 11.87 -11.17 -15.26
CA ASP A 290 11.97 -12.41 -14.50
C ASP A 290 10.83 -12.56 -13.49
N LEU A 291 10.46 -11.47 -12.80
CA LEU A 291 9.32 -11.46 -11.89
C LEU A 291 7.99 -11.62 -12.66
N SER A 292 7.83 -10.90 -13.76
CA SER A 292 6.65 -11.01 -14.62
C SER A 292 6.49 -12.43 -15.18
N PHE A 293 7.60 -13.03 -15.64
CA PHE A 293 7.61 -14.42 -16.09
C PHE A 293 7.27 -15.39 -14.96
N SER A 294 7.81 -15.19 -13.77
CA SER A 294 7.51 -16.03 -12.61
C SER A 294 6.02 -15.99 -12.24
N CYS A 295 5.41 -14.80 -12.22
CA CYS A 295 3.97 -14.64 -11.97
C CYS A 295 3.14 -15.42 -13.01
N TRP A 296 3.47 -15.29 -14.30
CA TRP A 296 2.80 -16.01 -15.38
C TRP A 296 3.00 -17.52 -15.27
N PHE A 297 4.25 -17.98 -15.06
CA PHE A 297 4.58 -19.39 -14.97
C PHE A 297 3.86 -20.06 -13.79
N PHE A 298 3.94 -19.50 -12.59
CA PHE A 298 3.30 -20.10 -11.43
C PHE A 298 1.78 -20.03 -11.49
N PHE A 299 1.19 -19.03 -12.14
CA PHE A 299 -0.25 -19.03 -12.39
C PHE A 299 -0.69 -20.29 -13.16
N TRP A 300 0.03 -20.65 -14.24
CA TRP A 300 -0.28 -21.86 -15.02
C TRP A 300 0.12 -23.14 -14.27
N TYR A 301 1.27 -23.16 -13.59
CA TYR A 301 1.70 -24.29 -12.78
C TYR A 301 0.60 -24.73 -11.79
N TRP A 302 -0.01 -23.81 -11.08
CA TRP A 302 -1.11 -24.08 -10.17
C TRP A 302 -2.33 -24.67 -10.84
N ARG A 303 -2.69 -24.17 -12.01
CA ARG A 303 -3.79 -24.69 -12.81
C ARG A 303 -3.53 -26.13 -13.26
N PHE A 304 -2.33 -26.41 -13.73
CA PHE A 304 -1.92 -27.75 -14.14
C PHE A 304 -1.83 -28.74 -12.97
N MET A 305 -1.36 -28.32 -11.79
CA MET A 305 -1.36 -29.16 -10.59
C MET A 305 -2.79 -29.60 -10.21
N ARG A 306 -3.78 -28.75 -10.37
CA ARG A 306 -5.19 -29.13 -10.15
C ARG A 306 -5.69 -30.17 -11.19
N VAL A 307 -5.31 -30.02 -12.44
CA VAL A 307 -5.64 -30.98 -13.50
C VAL A 307 -4.95 -32.33 -13.23
N LEU A 308 -3.67 -32.31 -12.89
CA LEU A 308 -2.90 -33.51 -12.52
C LEU A 308 -3.54 -34.22 -11.33
N GLY A 309 -3.89 -33.48 -10.29
CA GLY A 309 -4.58 -34.04 -9.13
C GLY A 309 -5.92 -34.68 -9.48
N ALA A 310 -6.66 -34.09 -10.42
CA ALA A 310 -7.90 -34.68 -10.91
C ALA A 310 -7.66 -35.98 -11.71
N ALA A 311 -6.63 -35.99 -12.56
CA ALA A 311 -6.24 -37.15 -13.36
C ALA A 311 -5.75 -38.32 -12.49
N LEU A 312 -5.06 -38.01 -11.41
CA LEU A 312 -4.53 -39.01 -10.46
C LEU A 312 -5.54 -39.40 -9.36
N GLY A 313 -6.76 -38.89 -9.39
CA GLY A 313 -7.77 -39.19 -8.37
C GLY A 313 -7.56 -38.52 -7.02
N LEU A 314 -6.63 -37.57 -6.91
CA LEU A 314 -6.27 -36.88 -5.66
C LEU A 314 -7.32 -35.85 -5.22
N ARG A 315 -8.44 -35.72 -5.91
CA ARG A 315 -9.58 -34.86 -5.52
C ARG A 315 -10.18 -35.24 -4.16
N SER A 316 -10.01 -36.49 -3.73
CA SER A 316 -10.44 -36.96 -2.42
C SER A 316 -9.61 -36.39 -1.26
N LEU A 317 -8.39 -35.89 -1.55
CA LEU A 317 -7.56 -35.25 -0.54
C LEU A 317 -8.08 -33.83 -0.28
N PRO A 318 -8.42 -33.51 0.99
CA PRO A 318 -8.91 -32.18 1.33
C PRO A 318 -7.83 -31.14 1.02
N ARG A 319 -8.25 -30.00 0.40
CA ARG A 319 -7.39 -28.85 0.06
C ARG A 319 -6.28 -29.08 -0.97
N PHE A 320 -6.17 -30.27 -1.59
CA PHE A 320 -5.19 -30.46 -2.66
C PHE A 320 -5.39 -29.40 -3.78
N PRO A 321 -4.36 -28.76 -4.30
CA PRO A 321 -2.91 -28.98 -4.15
C PRO A 321 -2.21 -28.15 -3.03
N TYR A 322 -2.85 -27.91 -1.91
CA TYR A 322 -2.25 -27.27 -0.71
C TYR A 322 -1.70 -25.86 -0.98
N MET A 323 -2.48 -25.01 -1.60
CA MET A 323 -2.04 -23.67 -2.07
C MET A 323 -1.52 -22.80 -0.93
N ASN A 324 -2.26 -22.73 0.18
CA ASN A 324 -1.90 -21.89 1.31
C ASN A 324 -0.61 -22.38 1.98
N GLU A 325 -0.44 -23.69 2.08
CA GLU A 325 0.73 -24.31 2.67
C GLU A 325 1.97 -24.11 1.79
N GLN A 326 1.84 -24.21 0.47
CA GLN A 326 2.92 -23.88 -0.46
C GLN A 326 3.27 -22.40 -0.43
N ALA A 327 2.27 -21.50 -0.37
CA ALA A 327 2.51 -20.07 -0.23
C ALA A 327 3.24 -19.75 1.07
N ALA A 328 2.80 -20.32 2.19
CA ALA A 328 3.49 -20.17 3.49
C ALA A 328 4.94 -20.65 3.42
N GLY A 329 5.18 -21.83 2.81
CA GLY A 329 6.54 -22.34 2.58
C GLY A 329 7.37 -21.41 1.70
N GLY A 330 6.78 -20.84 0.66
CA GLY A 330 7.42 -19.85 -0.21
C GLY A 330 7.85 -18.59 0.55
N TYR A 331 6.98 -18.03 1.40
CA TYR A 331 7.31 -16.86 2.24
C TYR A 331 8.42 -17.17 3.25
N LEU A 332 8.38 -18.34 3.89
CA LEU A 332 9.45 -18.78 4.78
C LEU A 332 10.78 -18.93 4.05
N ALA A 333 10.77 -19.55 2.86
CA ALA A 333 11.97 -19.68 2.03
C ALA A 333 12.54 -18.32 1.63
N LEU A 334 11.70 -17.37 1.21
CA LEU A 334 12.11 -15.99 0.89
C LEU A 334 12.73 -15.31 2.11
N CYS A 335 12.12 -15.45 3.29
CA CYS A 335 12.65 -14.90 4.54
C CYS A 335 14.04 -15.45 4.85
N VAL A 336 14.20 -16.77 4.78
CA VAL A 336 15.49 -17.45 5.02
C VAL A 336 16.54 -17.01 3.99
N LEU A 337 16.19 -16.95 2.71
CA LEU A 337 17.09 -16.51 1.66
C LEU A 337 17.48 -15.04 1.82
N ALA A 338 16.56 -14.17 2.18
CA ALA A 338 16.84 -12.74 2.43
C ALA A 338 17.81 -12.57 3.61
N ILE A 339 17.58 -13.27 4.73
CA ILE A 339 18.48 -13.27 5.88
C ILE A 339 19.85 -13.81 5.49
N TRP A 340 19.88 -14.92 4.75
CA TRP A 340 21.14 -15.53 4.28
C TRP A 340 21.91 -14.61 3.35
N ALA A 341 21.26 -13.99 2.38
CA ALA A 341 21.88 -13.03 1.47
C ALA A 341 22.43 -11.81 2.23
N SER A 342 21.66 -11.29 3.18
CA SER A 342 22.03 -10.12 3.97
C SER A 342 22.90 -10.43 5.20
N ARG A 343 23.29 -11.68 5.45
CA ARG A 343 23.94 -12.12 6.70
C ARG A 343 25.19 -11.30 7.09
N ARG A 344 26.02 -10.92 6.11
CA ARG A 344 27.23 -10.11 6.37
C ARG A 344 26.87 -8.72 6.83
N HIS A 345 25.88 -8.11 6.20
CA HIS A 345 25.36 -6.79 6.56
C HIS A 345 24.71 -6.81 7.95
N LEU A 346 23.86 -7.80 8.22
CA LEU A 346 23.20 -7.96 9.51
C LEU A 346 24.21 -8.20 10.65
N LEU A 347 25.24 -9.01 10.42
CA LEU A 347 26.33 -9.21 11.38
C LEU A 347 27.10 -7.92 11.66
N HIS A 348 27.37 -7.12 10.61
CA HIS A 348 28.03 -5.84 10.78
C HIS A 348 27.17 -4.86 11.61
N VAL A 349 25.86 -4.78 11.32
CA VAL A 349 24.92 -3.99 12.12
C VAL A 349 24.90 -4.44 13.58
N ALA A 350 24.81 -5.76 13.82
CA ALA A 350 24.82 -6.31 15.16
C ALA A 350 26.12 -5.99 15.91
N GLN A 351 27.29 -6.11 15.27
CA GLN A 351 28.58 -5.76 15.84
C GLN A 351 28.68 -4.25 16.19
N THR A 352 28.09 -3.40 15.34
CA THR A 352 28.05 -1.95 15.60
C THR A 352 27.17 -1.62 16.80
N VAL A 353 26.01 -2.28 16.91
CA VAL A 353 25.08 -2.10 18.05
C VAL A 353 25.71 -2.55 19.38
N VAL A 354 26.47 -3.66 19.36
CA VAL A 354 27.15 -4.19 20.55
C VAL A 354 28.48 -3.43 20.87
N GLY A 355 28.85 -2.44 20.06
CA GLY A 355 30.04 -1.62 20.29
C GLY A 355 31.37 -2.28 19.90
N LEU A 356 31.34 -3.42 19.22
CA LEU A 356 32.54 -4.15 18.79
C LEU A 356 33.25 -3.49 17.59
N ASN A 357 32.64 -2.48 16.96
CA ASN A 357 33.17 -1.83 15.76
C ASN A 357 33.06 -0.29 15.86
N THR A 358 33.79 0.30 16.81
CA THR A 358 33.69 1.74 17.18
C THR A 358 34.37 2.67 16.16
N GLN A 359 35.20 2.18 15.25
CA GLN A 359 36.02 3.06 14.39
C GLN A 359 35.31 3.55 13.09
N GLN A 360 34.23 2.93 12.66
CA GLN A 360 33.48 3.37 11.48
C GLN A 360 32.15 4.10 11.81
N GLY A 361 31.75 4.13 13.09
CA GLY A 361 30.47 4.71 13.52
C GLY A 361 30.39 6.23 13.39
N ASN A 362 31.49 6.94 13.45
CA ASN A 362 31.49 8.41 13.39
C ASN A 362 31.22 8.99 12.00
N THR A 363 31.45 8.23 10.94
CA THR A 363 31.11 8.66 9.57
C THR A 363 29.67 8.31 9.17
N VAL A 364 29.08 7.29 9.75
CA VAL A 364 27.72 6.84 9.40
C VAL A 364 26.64 7.69 10.07
N ILE A 365 26.85 8.11 11.34
CA ILE A 365 25.86 8.92 12.06
C ILE A 365 25.84 10.37 11.55
N SER A 366 27.00 10.93 11.16
CA SER A 366 27.09 12.28 10.61
C SER A 366 26.52 12.40 9.18
N ALA A 367 26.58 11.33 8.38
CA ALA A 367 26.06 11.32 7.01
C ALA A 367 24.61 10.81 6.91
N SER A 368 24.14 9.98 7.86
CA SER A 368 22.80 9.36 7.78
C SER A 368 21.69 10.20 8.39
N GLY A 369 22.01 11.21 9.18
CA GLY A 369 21.00 12.12 9.75
C GLY A 369 20.32 13.03 8.72
N LEU A 370 20.88 13.17 7.52
CA LEU A 370 20.41 14.12 6.50
C LEU A 370 20.07 13.48 5.14
N SER A 371 20.21 12.15 4.99
CA SER A 371 20.08 11.49 3.68
C SER A 371 18.80 10.64 3.52
N LEU A 372 17.74 10.93 4.26
CA LEU A 372 16.43 10.32 4.02
C LEU A 372 15.75 10.76 2.70
N ILE A 373 16.41 11.63 1.94
CA ILE A 373 15.80 12.32 0.78
C ILE A 373 16.64 12.15 -0.51
N HIS A 374 17.60 11.27 -0.53
CA HIS A 374 18.25 10.85 -1.78
C HIS A 374 17.68 9.48 -2.23
N ILE A 375 16.42 9.46 -2.59
CA ILE A 375 15.81 8.46 -3.45
C ILE A 375 15.36 9.17 -4.73
#